data_90b64f31104043654fffa232c9a5ef03
#
_entry.id   90b64f31104043654fffa232c9a5ef03
#
_cell.length_a   1.000
_cell.length_b   1.000
_cell.length_c   1.000
_cell.angle_alpha   90.00
_cell.angle_beta   90.00
_cell.angle_gamma   90.00
#
_symmetry.space_group_name_H-M   'P 1'
#
loop_
_entity.id
_entity.type
_entity.pdbx_description
1 polymer ?
#
loop_
_entity_poly.entity_id
_entity_poly.type
_entity_poly.pdbx_seq_one_letter_code
_entity_poly.pdbx_strand_id
1 'polypeptide(L)'
;IDKLVEHAKGIGAKGLAYIRWADEPNCSFKKFLGEGDLEKINAAVGAEKGDLVLICADKNKVVLPTLGALRLICGKRLGVIPEGKFNFVWITEMPFFEYDDENDTWVAAHHPFTMPMEECLDYLDTDPANVRAKAWDLVLNGTELSSGSMRITDFELQQKMFEALGMTDEEIEAKFGFLVDAYRYAAPPHGGMGIGLDRLSMIICNADSLRDVIAFPKVQNASELMSACPSTVDEKQLEELHIKTTETEE
;
A
#
# COMPACT_ATOMS: atom_id res chain seq x y z
N ILE A 1 5.37 -24.96 -11.50
CA ILE A 1 4.12 -24.56 -10.80
C ILE A 1 4.35 -24.58 -9.31
N ASP A 2 4.88 -25.66 -8.71
CA ASP A 2 5.04 -25.82 -7.26
C ASP A 2 5.75 -24.64 -6.60
N LYS A 3 6.83 -24.12 -7.22
CA LYS A 3 7.53 -22.91 -6.73
C LYS A 3 6.65 -21.65 -6.74
N LEU A 4 5.69 -21.56 -7.67
CA LEU A 4 4.74 -20.43 -7.70
C LEU A 4 3.69 -20.56 -6.61
N VAL A 5 3.24 -21.79 -6.35
CA VAL A 5 2.31 -22.12 -5.25
C VAL A 5 2.96 -21.78 -3.90
N GLU A 6 4.21 -22.21 -3.68
CA GLU A 6 4.94 -21.91 -2.44
C GLU A 6 5.18 -20.40 -2.26
N HIS A 7 5.50 -19.70 -3.35
CA HIS A 7 5.63 -18.24 -3.31
C HIS A 7 4.32 -17.55 -2.93
N ALA A 8 3.20 -17.97 -3.53
CA ALA A 8 1.88 -17.43 -3.20
C ALA A 8 1.51 -17.66 -1.72
N LYS A 9 1.80 -18.85 -1.19
CA LYS A 9 1.61 -19.16 0.23
C LYS A 9 2.49 -18.29 1.13
N GLY A 10 3.72 -18.00 0.74
CA GLY A 10 4.63 -17.11 1.47
C GLY A 10 4.11 -15.68 1.59
N ILE A 11 3.21 -15.25 0.69
CA ILE A 11 2.54 -13.93 0.75
C ILE A 11 1.26 -13.98 1.61
N GLY A 12 0.76 -15.17 1.94
CA GLY A 12 -0.43 -15.37 2.77
C GLY A 12 -1.61 -16.01 2.04
N ALA A 13 -1.47 -16.36 0.75
CA ALA A 13 -2.51 -17.09 0.05
C ALA A 13 -2.63 -18.52 0.59
N LYS A 14 -3.85 -19.01 0.78
CA LYS A 14 -4.12 -20.38 1.22
C LYS A 14 -3.70 -21.43 0.18
N GLY A 15 -3.58 -21.03 -1.08
CA GLY A 15 -3.16 -21.85 -2.20
C GLY A 15 -3.23 -21.06 -3.50
N LEU A 16 -2.79 -21.71 -4.58
CA LEU A 16 -2.84 -21.17 -5.94
C LEU A 16 -3.43 -22.25 -6.85
N ALA A 17 -4.58 -21.99 -7.41
CA ALA A 17 -5.18 -22.85 -8.41
C ALA A 17 -4.57 -22.56 -9.79
N TYR A 18 -4.55 -23.55 -10.65
CA TYR A 18 -4.01 -23.38 -12.00
C TYR A 18 -4.72 -24.24 -13.04
N ILE A 19 -4.66 -23.77 -14.27
CA ILE A 19 -5.03 -24.52 -15.48
C ILE A 19 -3.86 -24.43 -16.46
N ARG A 20 -3.31 -25.57 -16.85
CA ARG A 20 -2.37 -25.66 -17.97
C ARG A 20 -3.15 -26.04 -19.23
N TRP A 21 -3.20 -25.17 -20.20
CA TRP A 21 -3.86 -25.42 -21.47
C TRP A 21 -2.96 -26.24 -22.38
N ALA A 22 -3.39 -27.47 -22.66
CA ALA A 22 -2.76 -28.42 -23.55
C ALA A 22 -3.85 -29.12 -24.38
N ASP A 23 -3.50 -30.14 -25.17
CA ASP A 23 -4.50 -30.95 -25.89
C ASP A 23 -5.54 -31.53 -24.91
N GLU A 24 -5.07 -31.94 -23.74
CA GLU A 24 -5.91 -32.23 -22.57
C GLU A 24 -5.56 -31.21 -21.47
N PRO A 25 -6.49 -30.31 -21.12
CA PRO A 25 -6.25 -29.33 -20.08
C PRO A 25 -6.03 -29.97 -18.71
N ASN A 26 -4.91 -29.60 -18.06
CA ASN A 26 -4.62 -30.01 -16.68
C ASN A 26 -5.05 -28.91 -15.72
N CYS A 27 -6.14 -29.14 -14.99
CA CYS A 27 -6.74 -28.21 -14.04
C CYS A 27 -6.63 -28.77 -12.61
N SER A 28 -6.01 -28.00 -11.70
CA SER A 28 -5.79 -28.38 -10.31
C SER A 28 -7.08 -28.54 -9.50
N PHE A 29 -8.19 -28.00 -9.96
CA PHE A 29 -9.50 -28.01 -9.31
C PHE A 29 -10.60 -28.64 -10.19
N LYS A 30 -10.22 -29.44 -11.18
CA LYS A 30 -11.14 -30.07 -12.15
C LYS A 30 -12.33 -30.78 -11.50
N LYS A 31 -12.13 -31.39 -10.31
CA LYS A 31 -13.18 -32.11 -9.58
C LYS A 31 -14.35 -31.24 -9.08
N PHE A 32 -14.17 -29.92 -9.09
CA PHE A 32 -15.18 -28.94 -8.65
C PHE A 32 -15.91 -28.29 -9.82
N LEU A 33 -15.51 -28.57 -11.06
CA LEU A 33 -16.07 -27.97 -12.27
C LEU A 33 -17.17 -28.86 -12.85
N GLY A 34 -18.24 -28.22 -13.34
CA GLY A 34 -19.27 -28.84 -14.15
C GLY A 34 -18.90 -28.88 -15.63
N GLU A 35 -19.80 -29.47 -16.42
CA GLU A 35 -19.66 -29.51 -17.87
C GLU A 35 -19.72 -28.07 -18.45
N GLY A 36 -18.76 -27.74 -19.32
CA GLY A 36 -18.65 -26.43 -19.95
C GLY A 36 -17.99 -25.31 -19.10
N ASP A 37 -17.62 -25.57 -17.84
CA ASP A 37 -17.02 -24.51 -17.01
C ASP A 37 -15.59 -24.18 -17.40
N LEU A 38 -14.80 -25.17 -17.86
CA LEU A 38 -13.45 -24.90 -18.39
C LEU A 38 -13.50 -24.00 -19.61
N GLU A 39 -14.43 -24.22 -20.51
CA GLU A 39 -14.63 -23.41 -21.72
C GLU A 39 -15.04 -21.96 -21.36
N LYS A 40 -15.89 -21.78 -20.36
CA LYS A 40 -16.25 -20.45 -19.85
C LYS A 40 -15.03 -19.72 -19.26
N ILE A 41 -14.23 -20.43 -18.45
CA ILE A 41 -12.98 -19.85 -17.90
C ILE A 41 -12.03 -19.49 -19.03
N ASN A 42 -11.86 -20.38 -20.00
CA ASN A 42 -11.01 -20.10 -21.17
C ASN A 42 -11.47 -18.85 -21.93
N ALA A 43 -12.77 -18.75 -22.20
CA ALA A 43 -13.33 -17.61 -22.90
C ALA A 43 -13.12 -16.28 -22.13
N ALA A 44 -13.18 -16.33 -20.79
CA ALA A 44 -12.98 -15.17 -19.95
C ALA A 44 -11.51 -14.67 -19.90
N VAL A 45 -10.54 -15.59 -20.00
CA VAL A 45 -9.10 -15.24 -19.90
C VAL A 45 -8.39 -15.22 -21.26
N GLY A 46 -9.03 -15.74 -22.31
CA GLY A 46 -8.47 -15.81 -23.67
C GLY A 46 -7.20 -16.67 -23.76
N ALA A 47 -7.13 -17.75 -22.96
CA ALA A 47 -5.94 -18.60 -22.94
C ALA A 47 -5.90 -19.52 -24.17
N GLU A 48 -4.69 -19.72 -24.69
CA GLU A 48 -4.38 -20.57 -25.84
C GLU A 48 -3.60 -21.82 -25.41
N LYS A 49 -3.47 -22.77 -26.34
CA LYS A 49 -2.66 -23.98 -26.10
C LYS A 49 -1.21 -23.61 -25.79
N GLY A 50 -0.71 -24.08 -24.68
CA GLY A 50 0.62 -23.76 -24.14
C GLY A 50 0.59 -22.81 -22.95
N ASP A 51 -0.52 -22.14 -22.71
CA ASP A 51 -0.66 -21.18 -21.62
C ASP A 51 -0.86 -21.84 -20.26
N LEU A 52 -0.45 -21.09 -19.23
CA LEU A 52 -0.68 -21.38 -17.82
C LEU A 52 -1.51 -20.28 -17.20
N VAL A 53 -2.73 -20.60 -16.80
CA VAL A 53 -3.61 -19.70 -16.04
C VAL A 53 -3.40 -19.95 -14.56
N LEU A 54 -3.08 -18.90 -13.81
CA LEU A 54 -2.94 -18.92 -12.34
C LEU A 54 -4.12 -18.19 -11.73
N ILE A 55 -4.75 -18.81 -10.73
CA ILE A 55 -5.97 -18.30 -10.08
C ILE A 55 -5.75 -18.25 -8.58
N CYS A 56 -5.94 -17.05 -8.00
CA CYS A 56 -5.95 -16.84 -6.56
C CYS A 56 -7.35 -16.39 -6.14
N ALA A 57 -7.88 -17.01 -5.09
CA ALA A 57 -9.19 -16.69 -4.52
C ALA A 57 -9.08 -16.56 -3.01
N ASP A 58 -9.22 -15.33 -2.52
CA ASP A 58 -9.19 -14.95 -1.10
C ASP A 58 -9.76 -13.52 -0.95
N LYS A 59 -9.61 -12.90 0.22
CA LYS A 59 -9.88 -11.47 0.42
C LYS A 59 -8.93 -10.63 -0.45
N ASN A 60 -9.37 -9.45 -0.88
CA ASN A 60 -8.57 -8.56 -1.74
C ASN A 60 -7.16 -8.28 -1.18
N LYS A 61 -7.04 -8.09 0.14
CA LYS A 61 -5.76 -7.88 0.82
C LYS A 61 -4.74 -9.02 0.66
N VAL A 62 -5.18 -10.20 0.25
CA VAL A 62 -4.33 -11.36 -0.08
C VAL A 62 -4.17 -11.54 -1.58
N VAL A 63 -5.27 -11.42 -2.34
CA VAL A 63 -5.30 -11.65 -3.80
C VAL A 63 -4.41 -10.66 -4.54
N LEU A 64 -4.55 -9.36 -4.26
CA LEU A 64 -3.85 -8.33 -5.01
C LEU A 64 -2.32 -8.41 -4.88
N PRO A 65 -1.73 -8.49 -3.67
CA PRO A 65 -0.27 -8.65 -3.55
C PRO A 65 0.22 -9.98 -4.12
N THR A 66 -0.56 -11.07 -3.97
CA THR A 66 -0.19 -12.38 -4.51
C THR A 66 -0.11 -12.35 -6.04
N LEU A 67 -1.15 -11.85 -6.72
CA LEU A 67 -1.15 -11.75 -8.18
C LEU A 67 -0.13 -10.74 -8.70
N GLY A 68 0.09 -9.63 -7.98
CA GLY A 68 1.13 -8.65 -8.28
C GLY A 68 2.53 -9.27 -8.29
N ALA A 69 2.87 -10.03 -7.24
CA ALA A 69 4.15 -10.73 -7.15
C ALA A 69 4.30 -11.81 -8.24
N LEU A 70 3.26 -12.62 -8.47
CA LEU A 70 3.27 -13.64 -9.53
C LEU A 70 3.44 -13.02 -10.92
N ARG A 71 2.78 -11.89 -11.20
CA ARG A 71 2.94 -11.13 -12.45
C ARG A 71 4.41 -10.75 -12.69
N LEU A 72 5.10 -10.22 -11.68
CA LEU A 72 6.52 -9.85 -11.79
C LEU A 72 7.42 -11.07 -11.99
N ILE A 73 7.19 -12.16 -11.26
CA ILE A 73 7.95 -13.40 -11.42
C ILE A 73 7.78 -13.98 -12.83
N CYS A 74 6.53 -14.04 -13.30
CA CYS A 74 6.26 -14.53 -14.65
C CYS A 74 6.87 -13.62 -15.72
N GLY A 75 6.73 -12.30 -15.57
CA GLY A 75 7.31 -11.32 -16.49
C GLY A 75 8.83 -11.44 -16.61
N LYS A 76 9.53 -11.58 -15.47
CA LYS A 76 10.98 -11.81 -15.44
C LYS A 76 11.37 -13.13 -16.12
N ARG A 77 10.66 -14.23 -15.80
CA ARG A 77 10.96 -15.56 -16.39
C ARG A 77 10.73 -15.62 -17.90
N LEU A 78 9.72 -14.91 -18.38
CA LEU A 78 9.39 -14.85 -19.81
C LEU A 78 10.24 -13.81 -20.57
N GLY A 79 11.04 -13.00 -19.87
CA GLY A 79 11.85 -11.95 -20.49
C GLY A 79 11.02 -10.84 -21.17
N VAL A 80 9.78 -10.62 -20.73
CA VAL A 80 8.87 -9.64 -21.35
C VAL A 80 8.91 -8.27 -20.67
N ILE A 81 9.70 -8.11 -19.61
CA ILE A 81 9.90 -6.81 -18.95
C ILE A 81 11.00 -6.08 -19.72
N PRO A 82 10.70 -4.96 -20.41
CA PRO A 82 11.69 -4.25 -21.20
C PRO A 82 12.70 -3.54 -20.31
N GLU A 83 13.99 -3.65 -20.65
CA GLU A 83 15.06 -2.93 -20.00
C GLU A 83 15.19 -1.49 -20.56
N GLY A 84 15.70 -0.57 -19.73
CA GLY A 84 16.01 0.79 -20.13
C GLY A 84 14.81 1.67 -20.49
N LYS A 85 13.59 1.26 -20.11
CA LYS A 85 12.37 2.06 -20.29
C LYS A 85 11.88 2.60 -18.97
N PHE A 86 11.34 3.82 -19.00
CA PHE A 86 10.72 4.50 -17.88
C PHE A 86 9.23 4.66 -18.17
N ASN A 87 8.40 3.81 -17.55
CA ASN A 87 6.96 3.82 -17.71
C ASN A 87 6.32 4.37 -16.44
N PHE A 88 5.70 5.54 -16.55
CA PHE A 88 4.99 6.20 -15.45
C PHE A 88 3.50 5.85 -15.48
N VAL A 89 2.93 5.66 -14.30
CA VAL A 89 1.49 5.46 -14.10
C VAL A 89 1.04 6.29 -12.90
N TRP A 90 -0.05 7.05 -13.06
CA TRP A 90 -0.75 7.69 -11.96
C TRP A 90 -1.80 6.73 -11.41
N ILE A 91 -1.77 6.51 -10.11
CA ILE A 91 -2.85 5.85 -9.38
C ILE A 91 -3.62 6.95 -8.67
N THR A 92 -4.92 7.04 -8.93
CA THR A 92 -5.80 8.10 -8.43
C THR A 92 -7.06 7.53 -7.80
N GLU A 93 -7.87 8.37 -7.18
CA GLU A 93 -9.15 7.98 -6.56
C GLU A 93 -9.00 6.86 -5.52
N MET A 94 -7.98 7.00 -4.68
CA MET A 94 -7.70 6.02 -3.64
C MET A 94 -8.81 5.95 -2.60
N PRO A 95 -8.98 4.81 -1.90
CA PRO A 95 -9.86 4.74 -0.73
C PRO A 95 -9.51 5.84 0.27
N PHE A 96 -10.51 6.51 0.80
CA PHE A 96 -10.32 7.55 1.80
C PHE A 96 -10.15 6.96 3.19
N PHE A 97 -10.93 5.92 3.50
CA PHE A 97 -10.89 5.16 4.73
C PHE A 97 -10.44 3.72 4.49
N GLU A 98 -9.79 3.14 5.48
CA GLU A 98 -9.54 1.72 5.60
C GLU A 98 -10.20 1.18 6.87
N TYR A 99 -10.72 -0.05 6.80
CA TYR A 99 -11.31 -0.69 7.96
C TYR A 99 -10.23 -1.46 8.72
N ASP A 100 -10.05 -1.08 9.98
CA ASP A 100 -9.16 -1.77 10.91
C ASP A 100 -9.92 -2.94 11.55
N ASP A 101 -9.66 -4.14 11.05
CA ASP A 101 -10.26 -5.39 11.54
C ASP A 101 -9.91 -5.67 13.02
N GLU A 102 -8.80 -5.11 13.56
CA GLU A 102 -8.33 -5.37 14.92
C GLU A 102 -9.08 -4.50 15.95
N ASN A 103 -9.30 -3.24 15.60
CA ASN A 103 -9.95 -2.26 16.47
C ASN A 103 -11.43 -2.04 16.12
N ASP A 104 -11.97 -2.74 15.12
CA ASP A 104 -13.37 -2.65 14.65
C ASP A 104 -13.79 -1.21 14.35
N THR A 105 -12.94 -0.46 13.64
CA THR A 105 -13.13 0.95 13.34
C THR A 105 -12.60 1.38 11.97
N TRP A 106 -13.11 2.50 11.47
CA TRP A 106 -12.58 3.14 10.27
C TRP A 106 -11.41 4.06 10.64
N VAL A 107 -10.33 3.95 9.88
CA VAL A 107 -9.15 4.80 9.99
C VAL A 107 -8.88 5.51 8.66
N ALA A 108 -8.19 6.65 8.70
CA ALA A 108 -7.80 7.32 7.47
C ALA A 108 -6.76 6.48 6.72
N ALA A 109 -7.03 6.16 5.46
CA ALA A 109 -6.11 5.37 4.63
C ALA A 109 -4.76 6.08 4.38
N HIS A 110 -4.75 7.42 4.41
CA HIS A 110 -3.55 8.24 4.23
C HIS A 110 -3.29 9.10 5.47
N HIS A 111 -3.99 10.23 5.58
CA HIS A 111 -3.95 11.12 6.74
C HIS A 111 -5.24 11.96 6.80
N PRO A 112 -5.63 12.47 7.98
CA PRO A 112 -6.92 13.13 8.19
C PRO A 112 -7.07 14.50 7.51
N PHE A 113 -6.05 14.99 6.83
CA PHE A 113 -6.05 16.29 6.13
C PHE A 113 -6.28 16.16 4.62
N THR A 114 -6.40 14.94 4.10
CA THR A 114 -6.67 14.68 2.69
C THR A 114 -8.08 15.12 2.33
N MET A 115 -8.24 15.81 1.19
CA MET A 115 -9.54 16.18 0.67
C MET A 115 -10.26 14.94 0.10
N PRO A 116 -11.49 14.64 0.52
CA PRO A 116 -12.31 13.65 -0.17
C PRO A 116 -12.75 14.16 -1.55
N MET A 117 -13.11 13.25 -2.44
CA MET A 117 -13.74 13.61 -3.72
C MET A 117 -15.09 14.27 -3.42
N GLU A 118 -15.42 15.36 -4.14
CA GLU A 118 -16.64 16.13 -3.88
C GLU A 118 -17.90 15.29 -3.99
N GLU A 119 -17.96 14.40 -4.96
CA GLU A 119 -19.09 13.48 -5.17
C GLU A 119 -19.24 12.43 -4.05
N CYS A 120 -18.27 12.31 -3.15
CA CYS A 120 -18.28 11.38 -2.03
C CYS A 120 -18.61 12.03 -0.68
N LEU A 121 -18.79 13.35 -0.62
CA LEU A 121 -19.01 14.07 0.64
C LEU A 121 -20.25 13.58 1.41
N ASP A 122 -21.31 13.22 0.70
CA ASP A 122 -22.54 12.70 1.29
C ASP A 122 -22.38 11.29 1.89
N TYR A 123 -21.30 10.58 1.56
CA TYR A 123 -21.03 9.22 2.01
C TYR A 123 -20.16 9.16 3.29
N LEU A 124 -19.59 10.28 3.71
CA LEU A 124 -18.68 10.33 4.86
C LEU A 124 -19.24 9.66 6.12
N ASP A 125 -20.52 9.87 6.40
CA ASP A 125 -21.19 9.34 7.58
C ASP A 125 -22.00 8.06 7.31
N THR A 126 -22.35 7.80 6.06
CA THR A 126 -23.31 6.75 5.69
C THR A 126 -22.68 5.54 5.03
N ASP A 127 -21.58 5.73 4.30
CA ASP A 127 -20.89 4.69 3.55
C ASP A 127 -19.37 4.97 3.42
N PRO A 128 -18.61 4.92 4.52
CA PRO A 128 -17.17 5.19 4.53
C PRO A 128 -16.37 4.34 3.55
N ALA A 129 -16.84 3.11 3.27
CA ALA A 129 -16.17 2.18 2.35
C ALA A 129 -16.10 2.70 0.91
N ASN A 130 -17.03 3.55 0.49
CA ASN A 130 -17.12 4.09 -0.86
C ASN A 130 -16.61 5.53 -0.98
N VAL A 131 -16.09 6.12 0.08
CA VAL A 131 -15.47 7.44 0.02
C VAL A 131 -14.08 7.33 -0.63
N ARG A 132 -13.87 8.14 -1.68
CA ARG A 132 -12.58 8.23 -2.38
C ARG A 132 -11.87 9.53 -2.02
N ALA A 133 -10.54 9.47 -2.02
CA ALA A 133 -9.66 10.58 -1.70
C ALA A 133 -9.18 11.30 -2.98
N LYS A 134 -9.01 12.61 -2.91
CA LYS A 134 -8.19 13.38 -3.86
C LYS A 134 -6.71 13.17 -3.56
N ALA A 135 -6.31 11.90 -3.61
CA ALA A 135 -4.93 11.45 -3.41
C ALA A 135 -4.44 10.73 -4.67
N TRP A 136 -3.14 10.68 -4.83
CA TRP A 136 -2.49 10.05 -5.97
C TRP A 136 -1.13 9.52 -5.61
N ASP A 137 -0.74 8.42 -6.27
CA ASP A 137 0.64 7.96 -6.33
C ASP A 137 1.17 8.04 -7.76
N LEU A 138 2.42 8.45 -7.89
CA LEU A 138 3.18 8.32 -9.11
C LEU A 138 4.02 7.04 -9.02
N VAL A 139 3.72 6.08 -9.88
CA VAL A 139 4.41 4.81 -9.96
C VAL A 139 5.34 4.81 -11.18
N LEU A 140 6.59 4.43 -10.98
CA LEU A 140 7.57 4.25 -12.05
C LEU A 140 8.05 2.81 -12.08
N ASN A 141 7.83 2.12 -13.20
CA ASN A 141 8.22 0.73 -13.41
C ASN A 141 7.76 -0.22 -12.29
N GLY A 142 6.57 0.01 -11.73
CA GLY A 142 6.02 -0.79 -10.64
C GLY A 142 6.49 -0.40 -9.24
N THR A 143 7.33 0.64 -9.13
CA THR A 143 7.76 1.22 -7.84
C THR A 143 6.99 2.52 -7.60
N GLU A 144 6.34 2.64 -6.45
CA GLU A 144 5.78 3.91 -5.98
C GLU A 144 6.91 4.90 -5.77
N LEU A 145 6.98 5.91 -6.64
CA LEU A 145 8.02 6.93 -6.62
C LEU A 145 7.63 8.12 -5.74
N SER A 146 6.35 8.46 -5.75
CA SER A 146 5.83 9.63 -5.06
C SER A 146 4.39 9.40 -4.64
N SER A 147 4.00 9.97 -3.51
CA SER A 147 2.62 10.01 -3.03
C SER A 147 2.23 11.44 -2.70
N GLY A 148 0.97 11.80 -2.90
CA GLY A 148 0.47 13.13 -2.67
C GLY A 148 -1.04 13.22 -2.56
N SER A 149 -1.52 14.40 -2.15
CA SER A 149 -2.94 14.68 -2.07
C SER A 149 -3.26 16.18 -2.15
N MET A 150 -4.52 16.49 -2.45
CA MET A 150 -5.11 17.77 -2.12
C MET A 150 -5.48 17.81 -0.64
N ARG A 151 -5.41 19.00 -0.04
CA ARG A 151 -5.73 19.23 1.37
C ARG A 151 -7.14 19.75 1.55
N ILE A 152 -7.79 19.37 2.65
CA ILE A 152 -8.97 20.05 3.14
C ILE A 152 -8.55 21.47 3.53
N THR A 153 -9.34 22.46 3.13
CA THR A 153 -9.12 23.87 3.47
C THR A 153 -10.35 24.51 4.09
N ASP A 154 -11.43 23.76 4.17
CA ASP A 154 -12.68 24.15 4.80
C ASP A 154 -12.70 23.68 6.26
N PHE A 155 -13.04 24.59 7.18
CA PHE A 155 -13.06 24.32 8.62
C PHE A 155 -14.09 23.24 8.99
N GLU A 156 -15.33 23.38 8.47
CA GLU A 156 -16.44 22.48 8.85
C GLU A 156 -16.18 21.07 8.32
N LEU A 157 -15.67 20.97 7.09
CA LEU A 157 -15.31 19.69 6.51
C LEU A 157 -14.14 19.03 7.27
N GLN A 158 -13.12 19.80 7.70
CA GLN A 158 -12.01 19.25 8.46
C GLN A 158 -12.47 18.74 9.83
N GLN A 159 -13.34 19.46 10.50
CA GLN A 159 -13.93 19.01 11.78
C GLN A 159 -14.72 17.72 11.59
N LYS A 160 -15.60 17.69 10.59
CA LYS A 160 -16.39 16.49 10.24
C LYS A 160 -15.49 15.28 9.95
N MET A 161 -14.32 15.51 9.33
CA MET A 161 -13.36 14.45 9.07
C MET A 161 -12.76 13.87 10.35
N PHE A 162 -12.40 14.70 11.31
CA PHE A 162 -11.90 14.21 12.60
C PHE A 162 -12.95 13.44 13.37
N GLU A 163 -14.21 13.93 13.37
CA GLU A 163 -15.35 13.25 13.99
C GLU A 163 -15.61 11.87 13.36
N ALA A 164 -15.53 11.77 12.02
CA ALA A 164 -15.67 10.50 11.29
C ALA A 164 -14.56 9.49 11.64
N LEU A 165 -13.41 9.96 12.14
CA LEU A 165 -12.30 9.15 12.66
C LEU A 165 -12.42 8.87 14.17
N GLY A 166 -13.55 9.25 14.80
CA GLY A 166 -13.82 8.99 16.21
C GLY A 166 -13.08 9.90 17.18
N MET A 167 -12.52 11.03 16.73
CA MET A 167 -11.86 11.99 17.62
C MET A 167 -12.89 12.87 18.34
N THR A 168 -12.65 13.11 19.63
CA THR A 168 -13.44 14.08 20.40
C THR A 168 -12.99 15.51 20.14
N ASP A 169 -13.86 16.50 20.46
CA ASP A 169 -13.52 17.92 20.31
C ASP A 169 -12.29 18.31 21.13
N GLU A 170 -12.13 17.75 22.33
CA GLU A 170 -10.96 18.00 23.17
C GLU A 170 -9.67 17.43 22.57
N GLU A 171 -9.74 16.27 21.93
CA GLU A 171 -8.59 15.67 21.23
C GLU A 171 -8.23 16.46 19.97
N ILE A 172 -9.23 16.94 19.22
CA ILE A 172 -9.03 17.78 18.03
C ILE A 172 -8.35 19.07 18.44
N GLU A 173 -8.89 19.76 19.46
CA GLU A 173 -8.31 21.01 19.95
C GLU A 173 -6.87 20.81 20.45
N ALA A 174 -6.60 19.77 21.24
CA ALA A 174 -5.30 19.50 21.82
C ALA A 174 -4.23 19.17 20.76
N LYS A 175 -4.60 18.44 19.68
CA LYS A 175 -3.66 17.96 18.67
C LYS A 175 -3.57 18.88 17.45
N PHE A 176 -4.69 19.44 17.03
CA PHE A 176 -4.85 20.12 15.74
C PHE A 176 -5.52 21.51 15.84
N GLY A 177 -5.84 22.00 17.05
CA GLY A 177 -6.54 23.27 17.25
C GLY A 177 -5.88 24.43 16.48
N PHE A 178 -4.56 24.52 16.51
CA PHE A 178 -3.82 25.56 15.78
C PHE A 178 -4.06 25.53 14.25
N LEU A 179 -4.25 24.33 13.66
CA LEU A 179 -4.50 24.15 12.23
C LEU A 179 -5.96 24.49 11.91
N VAL A 180 -6.87 23.94 12.70
CA VAL A 180 -8.31 24.12 12.52
C VAL A 180 -8.68 25.60 12.68
N ASP A 181 -8.11 26.28 13.66
CA ASP A 181 -8.31 27.72 13.86
C ASP A 181 -7.78 28.54 12.69
N ALA A 182 -6.65 28.17 12.11
CA ALA A 182 -6.14 28.83 10.92
C ALA A 182 -7.13 28.75 9.73
N TYR A 183 -7.81 27.64 9.57
CA TYR A 183 -8.81 27.46 8.51
C TYR A 183 -10.05 28.36 8.67
N ARG A 184 -10.37 28.80 9.88
CA ARG A 184 -11.46 29.77 10.14
C ARG A 184 -11.19 31.13 9.48
N TYR A 185 -9.93 31.49 9.26
CA TYR A 185 -9.56 32.76 8.62
C TYR A 185 -9.53 32.67 7.09
N ALA A 186 -9.15 31.62 6.53
CA ALA A 186 -9.14 31.14 5.15
C ALA A 186 -7.82 30.41 4.83
N ALA A 187 -7.89 29.34 4.07
CA ALA A 187 -6.72 28.69 3.51
C ALA A 187 -6.87 28.62 1.98
N PRO A 188 -5.84 28.95 1.20
CA PRO A 188 -5.91 28.74 -0.25
C PRO A 188 -5.96 27.24 -0.55
N PRO A 189 -6.62 26.83 -1.63
CA PRO A 189 -6.51 25.47 -2.11
C PRO A 189 -5.04 25.09 -2.28
N HIS A 190 -4.62 24.01 -1.66
CA HIS A 190 -3.23 23.55 -1.70
C HIS A 190 -3.16 22.03 -1.70
N GLY A 191 -2.06 21.52 -2.17
CA GLY A 191 -1.73 20.12 -2.22
C GLY A 191 -0.28 19.96 -2.65
N GLY A 192 0.15 18.75 -2.73
CA GLY A 192 1.51 18.47 -3.15
C GLY A 192 1.80 16.97 -3.08
N MET A 193 3.05 16.64 -3.39
CA MET A 193 3.53 15.27 -3.33
C MET A 193 4.97 15.22 -2.81
N GLY A 194 5.31 14.13 -2.13
CA GLY A 194 6.66 13.82 -1.71
C GLY A 194 7.30 12.79 -2.65
N ILE A 195 8.43 13.14 -3.24
CA ILE A 195 9.17 12.23 -4.12
C ILE A 195 10.21 11.48 -3.27
N GLY A 196 10.19 10.16 -3.33
CA GLY A 196 11.20 9.30 -2.70
C GLY A 196 12.54 9.38 -3.41
N LEU A 197 13.45 10.25 -2.94
CA LEU A 197 14.74 10.48 -3.57
C LEU A 197 15.58 9.19 -3.68
N ASP A 198 15.58 8.36 -2.66
CA ASP A 198 16.32 7.08 -2.69
C ASP A 198 15.73 6.12 -3.73
N ARG A 199 14.39 6.06 -3.86
CA ARG A 199 13.73 5.25 -4.90
C ARG A 199 14.06 5.77 -6.30
N LEU A 200 14.05 7.08 -6.49
CA LEU A 200 14.43 7.71 -7.76
C LEU A 200 15.90 7.40 -8.10
N SER A 201 16.81 7.55 -7.13
CA SER A 201 18.22 7.24 -7.30
C SER A 201 18.44 5.77 -7.64
N MET A 202 17.77 4.85 -6.95
CA MET A 202 17.81 3.41 -7.25
C MET A 202 17.41 3.11 -8.68
N ILE A 203 16.32 3.71 -9.16
CA ILE A 203 15.84 3.49 -10.52
C ILE A 203 16.81 4.08 -11.57
N ILE A 204 17.31 5.30 -11.35
CA ILE A 204 18.24 5.96 -12.27
C ILE A 204 19.57 5.17 -12.35
N CYS A 205 20.06 4.69 -11.22
CA CYS A 205 21.29 3.88 -11.15
C CYS A 205 21.10 2.43 -11.60
N ASN A 206 19.86 2.03 -11.92
CA ASN A 206 19.50 0.63 -12.22
C ASN A 206 19.99 -0.33 -11.12
N ALA A 207 19.87 0.07 -9.86
CA ALA A 207 20.24 -0.70 -8.70
C ALA A 207 19.08 -1.62 -8.25
N ASP A 208 19.41 -2.79 -7.70
CA ASP A 208 18.41 -3.79 -7.29
C ASP A 208 17.78 -3.46 -5.93
N SER A 209 18.46 -2.64 -5.13
CA SER A 209 18.05 -2.34 -3.75
C SER A 209 18.28 -0.88 -3.39
N LEU A 210 17.41 -0.31 -2.56
CA LEU A 210 17.63 0.99 -1.94
C LEU A 210 18.93 1.08 -1.15
N ARG A 211 19.41 -0.04 -0.59
CA ARG A 211 20.66 -0.11 0.16
C ARG A 211 21.88 0.22 -0.69
N ASP A 212 21.79 0.04 -1.99
CA ASP A 212 22.90 0.30 -2.91
C ASP A 212 23.10 1.80 -3.19
N VAL A 213 22.08 2.62 -2.89
CA VAL A 213 22.09 4.07 -3.12
C VAL A 213 22.04 4.91 -1.84
N ILE A 214 22.00 4.27 -0.67
CA ILE A 214 22.03 4.93 0.64
C ILE A 214 23.41 4.73 1.28
N ALA A 215 24.03 5.84 1.72
CA ALA A 215 25.41 5.79 2.28
C ALA A 215 25.51 4.95 3.55
N PHE A 216 24.50 4.96 4.42
CA PHE A 216 24.47 4.22 5.69
C PHE A 216 23.15 3.44 5.82
N PRO A 217 22.97 2.35 5.04
CA PRO A 217 21.73 1.62 5.03
C PRO A 217 21.51 0.86 6.34
N LYS A 218 20.28 0.90 6.83
CA LYS A 218 19.86 0.06 7.96
C LYS A 218 19.61 -1.38 7.51
N VAL A 219 19.93 -2.32 8.38
CA VAL A 219 19.61 -3.74 8.19
C VAL A 219 18.23 -4.08 8.75
N GLN A 220 17.81 -5.33 8.60
CA GLN A 220 16.45 -5.76 8.91
C GLN A 220 15.99 -5.48 10.36
N ASN A 221 16.92 -5.53 11.32
CA ASN A 221 16.66 -5.21 12.72
C ASN A 221 16.77 -3.70 13.03
N ALA A 222 16.75 -2.84 12.02
CA ALA A 222 16.86 -1.39 12.08
C ALA A 222 18.23 -0.88 12.60
N SER A 223 19.24 -1.74 12.74
CA SER A 223 20.60 -1.28 13.09
C SER A 223 21.34 -0.76 11.86
N GLU A 224 22.27 0.16 12.09
CA GLU A 224 23.22 0.68 11.10
C GLU A 224 24.64 0.18 11.47
N LEU A 225 25.28 -0.51 10.51
CA LEU A 225 26.49 -1.29 10.79
C LEU A 225 27.75 -0.43 10.94
N MET A 226 27.81 0.76 10.34
CA MET A 226 29.00 1.59 10.41
C MET A 226 29.16 2.29 11.76
N SER A 227 28.06 2.84 12.29
CA SER A 227 28.06 3.53 13.58
C SER A 227 27.63 2.64 14.75
N ALA A 228 27.24 1.38 14.45
CA ALA A 228 26.68 0.42 15.41
C ALA A 228 25.40 0.95 16.12
N CYS A 229 24.64 1.83 15.45
CA CYS A 229 23.36 2.30 15.96
C CYS A 229 22.25 1.23 15.83
N PRO A 230 21.27 1.20 16.75
CA PRO A 230 21.16 1.98 17.98
C PRO A 230 22.18 1.56 19.04
N SER A 231 22.63 2.51 19.86
CA SER A 231 23.58 2.30 20.94
C SER A 231 23.01 2.86 22.25
N THR A 232 23.68 2.54 23.37
CA THR A 232 23.30 3.09 24.67
C THR A 232 23.50 4.60 24.72
N VAL A 233 22.71 5.28 25.52
CA VAL A 233 22.74 6.73 25.74
C VAL A 233 23.33 6.96 27.16
N ASP A 234 24.13 8.00 27.31
CA ASP A 234 24.70 8.35 28.63
C ASP A 234 23.58 8.76 29.60
N GLU A 235 23.67 8.32 30.84
CA GLU A 235 22.69 8.64 31.88
C GLU A 235 22.48 10.15 32.06
N LYS A 236 23.53 10.95 31.94
CA LYS A 236 23.45 12.40 31.99
C LYS A 236 22.53 12.99 30.95
N GLN A 237 22.49 12.43 29.73
CA GLN A 237 21.57 12.87 28.67
C GLN A 237 20.12 12.49 28.99
N LEU A 238 19.91 11.33 29.61
CA LEU A 238 18.58 10.93 30.07
C LEU A 238 18.08 11.83 31.21
N GLU A 239 18.97 12.16 32.18
CA GLU A 239 18.65 13.09 33.27
C GLU A 239 18.29 14.48 32.74
N GLU A 240 19.04 15.03 31.79
CA GLU A 240 18.74 16.34 31.15
C GLU A 240 17.37 16.37 30.48
N LEU A 241 16.92 15.25 29.94
CA LEU A 241 15.62 15.09 29.29
C LEU A 241 14.51 14.66 30.26
N HIS A 242 14.81 14.41 31.52
CA HIS A 242 13.89 13.85 32.53
C HIS A 242 13.26 12.51 32.09
N ILE A 243 14.05 11.66 31.42
CA ILE A 243 13.65 10.34 30.92
C ILE A 243 14.35 9.26 31.75
N LYS A 244 13.67 8.14 31.98
CA LYS A 244 14.24 6.92 32.57
C LYS A 244 14.01 5.72 31.67
N THR A 245 14.97 4.81 31.59
CA THR A 245 14.74 3.48 31.03
C THR A 245 13.89 2.67 32.01
N THR A 246 12.89 1.95 31.50
CA THR A 246 12.17 0.95 32.26
C THR A 246 12.83 -0.40 32.01
N GLU A 247 13.14 -1.14 33.08
CA GLU A 247 13.54 -2.54 32.92
C GLU A 247 12.34 -3.30 32.37
N THR A 248 12.51 -3.91 31.20
CA THR A 248 11.58 -4.94 30.73
C THR A 248 11.97 -6.23 31.43
N GLU A 249 11.10 -6.77 32.28
CA GLU A 249 11.23 -8.15 32.75
C GLU A 249 11.23 -9.04 31.50
N GLU A 250 12.35 -9.77 31.29
CA GLU A 250 12.46 -10.80 30.24
C GLU A 250 11.61 -12.03 30.57
#